data_198d1ee026ec06ce8cfdb53df4632510
#
_entry.id   198d1ee026ec06ce8cfdb53df4632510
#
_cell.length_a   1.000
_cell.length_b   1.000
_cell.length_c   1.000
_cell.angle_alpha   90.00
_cell.angle_beta   90.00
_cell.angle_gamma   90.00
#
_symmetry.space_group_name_H-M   'P 1'
#
loop_
_entity.id
_entity.type
_entity.pdbx_description
1 polymer ?
#
loop_
_entity_poly.entity_id
_entity_poly.type
_entity_poly.pdbx_seq_one_letter_code
_entity_poly.pdbx_strand_id
1 'polypeptide(L)'
;QFDLWANQRISPFLFFQKSYDKTIGLENRMNAGAGAKIGLLKGFSISYAFLFEKESYKLSEISGIDSTLMTYYYYEDFYEYDTTYSIATTDSSFFRHSIRPKYKVKLFDGNVVFDYRFYFKPRIDNFDDYLLEHELKISIVTFYEALSVDFNYTNKYNARYDDGGIINPDTGMDYADTDENISVGLSFMF
;
A
#
# COMPACT_ATOMS: atom_id res chain seq x y z
N GLN A 1 -15.93 -5.43 0.11
CA GLN A 1 -15.94 -6.77 -0.50
C GLN A 1 -17.27 -7.44 -0.23
N PHE A 2 -17.88 -8.04 -1.26
CA PHE A 2 -19.10 -8.83 -1.15
C PHE A 2 -18.77 -10.27 -1.56
N ASP A 3 -18.85 -11.20 -0.61
CA ASP A 3 -18.62 -12.62 -0.83
C ASP A 3 -19.95 -13.28 -1.22
N LEU A 4 -20.04 -13.88 -2.40
CA LEU A 4 -21.28 -14.46 -2.93
C LEU A 4 -21.54 -15.83 -2.37
N TRP A 5 -20.73 -16.59 -1.81
CA TRP A 5 -20.95 -17.89 -1.14
C TRP A 5 -19.87 -18.11 -0.07
N ALA A 6 -19.92 -17.29 0.98
CA ALA A 6 -18.85 -17.16 1.98
C ALA A 6 -18.45 -18.46 2.69
N ASN A 7 -19.34 -19.45 2.77
CA ASN A 7 -19.14 -20.70 3.51
C ASN A 7 -18.71 -21.89 2.63
N GLN A 8 -18.50 -21.65 1.33
CA GLN A 8 -18.05 -22.73 0.44
C GLN A 8 -16.53 -22.74 0.29
N ARG A 9 -16.00 -23.89 -0.14
CA ARG A 9 -14.57 -24.03 -0.43
C ARG A 9 -14.07 -23.04 -1.47
N ILE A 10 -14.93 -22.69 -2.43
CA ILE A 10 -14.71 -21.65 -3.44
C ILE A 10 -15.73 -20.57 -3.21
N SER A 11 -15.31 -19.34 -2.96
CA SER A 11 -16.15 -18.19 -2.69
C SER A 11 -15.82 -17.08 -3.68
N PRO A 12 -16.64 -16.89 -4.74
CA PRO A 12 -16.53 -15.72 -5.60
C PRO A 12 -16.84 -14.44 -4.83
N PHE A 13 -16.18 -13.35 -5.18
CA PHE A 13 -16.42 -12.05 -4.57
C PHE A 13 -16.33 -10.91 -5.59
N LEU A 14 -17.03 -9.84 -5.27
CA LEU A 14 -16.89 -8.53 -5.89
C LEU A 14 -16.24 -7.58 -4.88
N PHE A 15 -15.49 -6.64 -5.39
CA PHE A 15 -14.74 -5.73 -4.57
C PHE A 15 -14.76 -4.34 -5.18
N PHE A 16 -14.95 -3.35 -4.32
CA PHE A 16 -14.83 -1.94 -4.63
C PHE A 16 -14.15 -1.26 -3.45
N GLN A 17 -13.18 -0.41 -3.74
CA GLN A 17 -12.45 0.37 -2.75
C GLN A 17 -12.13 1.75 -3.31
N LYS A 18 -12.25 2.76 -2.45
CA LYS A 18 -11.72 4.09 -2.70
C LYS A 18 -10.76 4.43 -1.57
N SER A 19 -9.58 4.91 -1.91
CA SER A 19 -8.55 5.31 -0.96
C SER A 19 -7.86 6.57 -1.42
N TYR A 20 -7.19 7.23 -0.50
CA TYR A 20 -6.26 8.31 -0.73
C TYR A 20 -5.09 8.14 0.24
N ASP A 21 -3.95 8.66 -0.10
CA ASP A 21 -2.78 8.65 0.76
C ASP A 21 -1.88 9.83 0.39
N LYS A 22 -1.97 10.88 1.17
CA LYS A 22 -1.22 12.11 0.92
C LYS A 22 0.28 11.94 1.14
N THR A 23 0.67 10.95 1.93
CA THR A 23 2.09 10.67 2.24
C THR A 23 2.87 10.27 0.98
N ILE A 24 2.18 9.61 0.05
CA ILE A 24 2.75 9.17 -1.23
C ILE A 24 2.16 9.95 -2.43
N GLY A 25 1.61 11.14 -2.21
CA GLY A 25 1.01 11.98 -3.25
C GLY A 25 -0.23 11.41 -3.92
N LEU A 26 -0.81 10.34 -3.38
CA LEU A 26 -2.00 9.70 -3.92
C LEU A 26 -3.26 10.48 -3.52
N GLU A 27 -3.76 11.33 -4.42
CA GLU A 27 -4.99 12.11 -4.21
C GLU A 27 -6.23 11.23 -4.21
N ASN A 28 -6.27 10.24 -5.09
CA ASN A 28 -7.41 9.34 -5.23
C ASN A 28 -6.98 8.03 -5.89
N ARG A 29 -7.43 6.92 -5.32
CA ARG A 29 -7.35 5.60 -5.94
C ARG A 29 -8.69 4.92 -5.83
N MET A 30 -9.22 4.49 -6.95
CA MET A 30 -10.45 3.73 -7.04
C MET A 30 -10.14 2.35 -7.64
N ASN A 31 -10.47 1.31 -6.89
CA ASN A 31 -10.29 -0.08 -7.29
C ASN A 31 -11.65 -0.75 -7.38
N ALA A 32 -11.92 -1.40 -8.49
CA ALA A 32 -13.07 -2.27 -8.68
C ALA A 32 -12.62 -3.60 -9.29
N GLY A 33 -13.20 -4.70 -8.86
CA GLY A 33 -12.80 -5.98 -9.39
C GLY A 33 -13.65 -7.15 -8.96
N ALA A 34 -13.34 -8.29 -9.56
CA ALA A 34 -13.97 -9.57 -9.28
C ALA A 34 -12.91 -10.65 -9.07
N GLY A 35 -13.22 -11.60 -8.23
CA GLY A 35 -12.28 -12.66 -7.92
C GLY A 35 -12.93 -13.85 -7.23
N ALA A 36 -12.09 -14.80 -6.84
CA ALA A 36 -12.49 -15.95 -6.04
C ALA A 36 -11.47 -16.25 -4.95
N LYS A 37 -11.97 -16.69 -3.81
CA LYS A 37 -11.19 -17.22 -2.71
C LYS A 37 -11.34 -18.73 -2.68
N ILE A 38 -10.24 -19.45 -2.50
CA ILE A 38 -10.19 -20.90 -2.38
C ILE A 38 -9.61 -21.25 -1.02
N GLY A 39 -10.36 -21.97 -0.20
CA GLY A 39 -9.87 -22.59 1.02
C GLY A 39 -9.07 -23.86 0.68
N LEU A 40 -7.78 -23.89 0.97
CA LEU A 40 -6.89 -25.01 0.65
C LEU A 40 -6.77 -25.95 1.85
N LEU A 41 -6.45 -25.41 3.02
CA LEU A 41 -6.26 -26.15 4.26
C LEU A 41 -6.94 -25.40 5.41
N LYS A 42 -7.04 -26.05 6.58
CA LYS A 42 -7.57 -25.39 7.79
C LYS A 42 -6.72 -24.15 8.10
N GLY A 43 -7.35 -22.99 8.05
CA GLY A 43 -6.70 -21.70 8.29
C GLY A 43 -5.95 -21.12 7.10
N PHE A 44 -5.73 -21.85 6.00
CA PHE A 44 -5.04 -21.33 4.82
C PHE A 44 -5.98 -21.18 3.62
N SER A 45 -5.97 -20.03 3.00
CA SER A 45 -6.72 -19.72 1.79
C SER A 45 -5.91 -18.84 0.85
N ILE A 46 -6.19 -18.94 -0.44
CA ILE A 46 -5.67 -18.05 -1.47
C ILE A 46 -6.86 -17.38 -2.16
N SER A 47 -6.77 -16.09 -2.36
CA SER A 47 -7.71 -15.36 -3.21
C SER A 47 -6.97 -14.80 -4.42
N TYR A 48 -7.64 -14.85 -5.55
CA TYR A 48 -7.20 -14.19 -6.78
C TYR A 48 -8.30 -13.24 -7.24
N ALA A 49 -7.94 -12.05 -7.67
CA ALA A 49 -8.86 -11.10 -8.28
C ALA A 49 -8.21 -10.39 -9.46
N PHE A 50 -9.06 -10.02 -10.42
CA PHE A 50 -8.76 -9.11 -11.49
C PHE A 50 -9.31 -7.75 -11.11
N LEU A 51 -8.46 -6.72 -11.11
CA LEU A 51 -8.78 -5.38 -10.64
C LEU A 51 -8.66 -4.37 -11.78
N PHE A 52 -9.64 -3.50 -11.91
CA PHE A 52 -9.49 -2.22 -12.58
C PHE A 52 -9.12 -1.16 -11.55
N GLU A 53 -8.03 -0.43 -11.78
CA GLU A 53 -7.54 0.61 -10.90
C GLU A 53 -7.50 1.94 -11.66
N LYS A 54 -8.04 2.99 -11.05
CA LYS A 54 -7.89 4.37 -11.49
C LYS A 54 -7.24 5.16 -10.37
N GLU A 55 -6.14 5.82 -10.70
CA GLU A 55 -5.34 6.59 -9.76
C GLU A 55 -5.18 8.03 -10.23
N SER A 56 -5.05 8.94 -9.26
CA SER A 56 -4.72 10.33 -9.47
C SER A 56 -3.60 10.70 -8.49
N TYR A 57 -2.45 11.08 -9.01
CA TYR A 57 -1.29 11.50 -8.22
C TYR A 57 -1.02 12.98 -8.41
N LYS A 58 -0.61 13.62 -7.31
CA LYS A 58 -0.07 14.96 -7.30
C LYS A 58 1.45 14.86 -7.33
N LEU A 59 2.04 15.29 -8.43
CA LEU A 59 3.48 15.21 -8.65
C LEU A 59 4.03 16.63 -8.83
N SER A 60 5.28 16.84 -8.43
CA SER A 60 6.01 18.03 -8.83
C SER A 60 6.79 17.78 -10.11
N GLU A 61 6.61 18.64 -11.08
CA GLU A 61 7.36 18.64 -12.33
C GLU A 61 8.26 19.87 -12.37
N ILE A 62 9.49 19.70 -12.87
CA ILE A 62 10.39 20.82 -13.11
C ILE A 62 9.79 21.67 -14.22
N SER A 63 9.34 22.89 -13.90
CA SER A 63 8.74 23.82 -14.85
C SER A 63 9.74 24.80 -15.46
N GLY A 64 10.89 25.00 -14.82
CA GLY A 64 11.96 25.86 -15.31
C GLY A 64 13.24 25.67 -14.51
N ILE A 65 14.36 25.90 -15.19
CA ILE A 65 15.68 25.96 -14.57
C ILE A 65 16.26 27.32 -14.98
N ASP A 66 16.39 28.23 -14.02
CA ASP A 66 17.12 29.46 -14.19
C ASP A 66 18.55 29.30 -13.69
N SER A 67 19.53 29.72 -14.50
CA SER A 67 20.93 29.74 -14.09
C SER A 67 21.39 31.18 -13.92
N THR A 68 21.88 31.51 -12.74
CA THR A 68 22.47 32.80 -12.46
C THR A 68 23.98 32.66 -12.35
N LEU A 69 24.71 33.43 -13.17
CA LEU A 69 26.17 33.50 -13.05
C LEU A 69 26.51 34.34 -11.82
N MET A 70 27.13 33.71 -10.82
CA MET A 70 27.63 34.36 -9.61
C MET A 70 29.13 34.57 -9.76
N THR A 71 29.57 35.82 -9.84
CA THR A 71 30.99 36.20 -9.85
C THR A 71 31.42 36.53 -8.43
N TYR A 72 32.24 35.68 -7.83
CA TYR A 72 32.87 36.00 -6.54
C TYR A 72 34.17 36.75 -6.76
N TYR A 73 34.37 37.83 -6.05
CA TYR A 73 35.39 38.88 -6.24
C TYR A 73 36.86 38.42 -6.23
N TYR A 74 37.12 37.12 -5.96
CA TYR A 74 38.49 36.59 -5.86
C TYR A 74 38.71 35.17 -6.40
N TYR A 75 37.68 34.38 -6.73
CA TYR A 75 37.86 33.00 -7.20
C TYR A 75 36.69 32.58 -8.09
N GLU A 76 37.00 31.99 -9.20
CA GLU A 76 36.17 31.24 -10.15
C GLU A 76 34.67 31.60 -10.25
N ASP A 77 34.25 31.88 -11.47
CA ASP A 77 32.82 32.02 -11.81
C ASP A 77 32.10 30.69 -11.60
N PHE A 78 31.01 30.67 -10.84
CA PHE A 78 30.15 29.51 -10.71
C PHE A 78 28.70 29.85 -11.06
N TYR A 79 27.96 28.86 -11.52
CA TYR A 79 26.54 29.01 -11.82
C TYR A 79 25.72 28.51 -10.65
N GLU A 80 24.85 29.36 -10.15
CA GLU A 80 23.79 28.96 -9.25
C GLU A 80 22.55 28.62 -10.07
N TYR A 81 21.98 27.43 -9.84
CA TYR A 81 20.79 26.96 -10.53
C TYR A 81 19.60 27.07 -9.60
N ASP A 82 18.60 27.85 -10.00
CA ASP A 82 17.31 27.92 -9.32
C ASP A 82 16.30 27.07 -10.12
N THR A 83 15.70 26.10 -9.44
CA THR A 83 14.77 25.16 -10.08
C THR A 83 13.35 25.49 -9.65
N THR A 84 12.53 25.89 -10.60
CA THR A 84 11.11 26.16 -10.37
C THR A 84 10.30 24.89 -10.60
N TYR A 85 9.47 24.53 -9.63
CA TYR A 85 8.58 23.38 -9.72
C TYR A 85 7.15 23.83 -9.98
N SER A 86 6.45 23.10 -10.85
CA SER A 86 4.99 23.19 -10.98
C SER A 86 4.37 21.91 -10.43
N ILE A 87 3.19 22.04 -9.84
CA ILE A 87 2.44 20.90 -9.34
C ILE A 87 1.49 20.43 -10.44
N ALA A 88 1.66 19.20 -10.88
CA ALA A 88 0.78 18.56 -11.84
C ALA A 88 0.00 17.42 -11.18
N THR A 89 -1.23 17.21 -11.63
CA THR A 89 -2.01 16.04 -11.27
C THR A 89 -1.99 15.07 -12.44
N THR A 90 -1.50 13.88 -12.23
CA THR A 90 -1.42 12.83 -13.25
C THR A 90 -2.47 11.77 -12.97
N ASP A 91 -3.37 11.56 -13.92
CA ASP A 91 -4.39 10.51 -13.89
C ASP A 91 -3.93 9.31 -14.68
N SER A 92 -4.04 8.13 -14.11
CA SER A 92 -3.75 6.87 -14.78
C SER A 92 -4.82 5.83 -14.51
N SER A 93 -5.01 4.92 -15.47
CA SER A 93 -5.91 3.79 -15.29
C SER A 93 -5.32 2.54 -15.94
N PHE A 94 -5.39 1.43 -15.23
CA PHE A 94 -4.82 0.16 -15.69
C PHE A 94 -5.47 -1.02 -14.97
N PHE A 95 -5.08 -2.23 -15.38
CA PHE A 95 -5.54 -3.46 -14.74
C PHE A 95 -4.41 -4.09 -13.93
N ARG A 96 -4.78 -4.67 -12.78
CA ARG A 96 -3.87 -5.43 -11.92
C ARG A 96 -4.40 -6.83 -11.66
N HIS A 97 -3.48 -7.77 -11.50
CA HIS A 97 -3.75 -8.99 -10.76
C HIS A 97 -3.75 -8.68 -9.26
N SER A 98 -4.45 -9.48 -8.48
CA SER A 98 -4.35 -9.44 -7.02
C SER A 98 -4.33 -10.85 -6.49
N ILE A 99 -3.19 -11.25 -5.97
CA ILE A 99 -2.95 -12.57 -5.36
C ILE A 99 -2.83 -12.36 -3.87
N ARG A 100 -3.67 -13.07 -3.08
CA ARG A 100 -3.80 -12.84 -1.63
C ARG A 100 -3.79 -14.16 -0.87
N PRO A 101 -2.64 -14.75 -0.56
CA PRO A 101 -2.57 -15.81 0.45
C PRO A 101 -2.90 -15.25 1.84
N LYS A 102 -3.67 -16.02 2.59
CA LYS A 102 -4.05 -15.74 3.96
C LYS A 102 -3.87 -16.97 4.80
N TYR A 103 -3.24 -16.80 5.97
CA TYR A 103 -3.11 -17.84 6.97
C TYR A 103 -3.64 -17.35 8.31
N LYS A 104 -4.61 -18.10 8.88
CA LYS A 104 -5.18 -17.80 10.18
C LYS A 104 -5.21 -19.06 11.03
N VAL A 105 -4.57 -19.03 12.17
CA VAL A 105 -4.52 -20.15 13.10
C VAL A 105 -4.86 -19.68 14.51
N LYS A 106 -5.55 -20.57 15.25
CA LYS A 106 -5.80 -20.42 16.68
C LYS A 106 -4.93 -21.45 17.41
N LEU A 107 -4.15 -20.97 18.35
CA LEU A 107 -3.22 -21.73 19.17
C LEU A 107 -3.67 -21.67 20.64
N PHE A 108 -3.26 -22.61 21.45
CA PHE A 108 -3.52 -22.68 22.88
C PHE A 108 -5.03 -22.54 23.20
N ASP A 109 -5.84 -23.43 22.60
CA ASP A 109 -7.30 -23.47 22.73
C ASP A 109 -8.00 -22.15 22.31
N GLY A 110 -7.34 -21.34 21.48
CA GLY A 110 -7.87 -20.08 21.00
C GLY A 110 -7.37 -18.85 21.73
N ASN A 111 -6.56 -19.02 22.77
CA ASN A 111 -5.99 -17.89 23.52
C ASN A 111 -5.01 -17.06 22.71
N VAL A 112 -4.41 -17.63 21.66
CA VAL A 112 -3.56 -16.90 20.71
C VAL A 112 -4.13 -17.06 19.31
N VAL A 113 -4.42 -15.94 18.66
CA VAL A 113 -4.86 -15.92 17.26
C VAL A 113 -3.78 -15.24 16.43
N PHE A 114 -3.28 -15.96 15.46
CA PHE A 114 -2.35 -15.48 14.45
C PHE A 114 -3.12 -15.33 13.13
N ASP A 115 -3.14 -14.14 12.52
CA ASP A 115 -3.76 -13.86 11.21
C ASP A 115 -2.72 -13.12 10.36
N TYR A 116 -2.21 -13.78 9.33
CA TYR A 116 -1.26 -13.21 8.38
C TYR A 116 -1.87 -13.15 6.99
N ARG A 117 -1.69 -12.03 6.31
CA ARG A 117 -2.13 -11.79 4.95
C ARG A 117 -0.99 -11.18 4.16
N PHE A 118 -0.88 -11.62 2.95
CA PHE A 118 0.03 -11.08 1.98
C PHE A 118 -0.77 -10.68 0.74
N TYR A 119 -0.39 -9.57 0.11
CA TYR A 119 -1.00 -9.10 -1.13
C TYR A 119 0.10 -8.81 -2.13
N PHE A 120 -0.03 -9.39 -3.31
CA PHE A 120 0.81 -9.09 -4.46
C PHE A 120 -0.08 -8.62 -5.59
N LYS A 121 0.13 -7.38 -6.05
CA LYS A 121 -0.74 -6.69 -7.01
C LYS A 121 0.09 -6.12 -8.17
N PRO A 122 0.61 -6.95 -9.09
CA PRO A 122 1.31 -6.47 -10.27
C PRO A 122 0.34 -5.93 -11.32
N ARG A 123 0.79 -4.94 -12.09
CA ARG A 123 0.08 -4.53 -13.31
C ARG A 123 0.15 -5.64 -14.35
N ILE A 124 -0.87 -5.70 -15.21
CA ILE A 124 -0.95 -6.75 -16.26
C ILE A 124 -0.03 -6.43 -17.43
N ASP A 125 0.10 -5.17 -17.76
CA ASP A 125 0.90 -4.65 -18.86
C ASP A 125 2.37 -4.36 -18.49
N ASN A 126 2.65 -4.25 -17.18
CA ASN A 126 3.99 -4.01 -16.65
C ASN A 126 4.15 -4.66 -15.27
N PHE A 127 4.76 -5.83 -15.21
CA PHE A 127 4.94 -6.58 -13.97
C PHE A 127 5.94 -5.94 -12.99
N ASP A 128 6.79 -5.01 -13.47
CA ASP A 128 7.73 -4.27 -12.61
C ASP A 128 7.00 -3.18 -11.80
N ASP A 129 5.80 -2.75 -12.23
CA ASP A 129 4.91 -1.91 -11.42
C ASP A 129 4.00 -2.79 -10.56
N TYR A 130 4.42 -3.08 -9.34
CA TYR A 130 3.68 -3.91 -8.40
C TYR A 130 3.57 -3.27 -7.01
N LEU A 131 2.53 -3.68 -6.29
CA LEU A 131 2.31 -3.34 -4.89
C LEU A 131 2.43 -4.63 -4.08
N LEU A 132 3.20 -4.56 -2.98
CA LEU A 132 3.22 -5.59 -1.94
C LEU A 132 2.60 -5.03 -0.67
N GLU A 133 1.88 -5.89 0.05
CA GLU A 133 1.34 -5.52 1.35
C GLU A 133 1.39 -6.74 2.28
N HIS A 134 1.94 -6.55 3.46
CA HIS A 134 1.98 -7.53 4.53
C HIS A 134 1.14 -7.04 5.70
N GLU A 135 0.21 -7.85 6.12
CA GLU A 135 -0.59 -7.61 7.31
C GLU A 135 -0.39 -8.79 8.29
N LEU A 136 0.11 -8.51 9.47
CA LEU A 136 0.20 -9.48 10.56
C LEU A 136 -0.60 -8.97 11.75
N LYS A 137 -1.54 -9.78 12.21
CA LYS A 137 -2.24 -9.56 13.47
C LYS A 137 -2.00 -10.73 14.40
N ILE A 138 -1.56 -10.44 15.64
CA ILE A 138 -1.46 -11.40 16.73
C ILE A 138 -2.36 -10.89 17.86
N SER A 139 -3.36 -11.69 18.23
CA SER A 139 -4.24 -11.40 19.36
C SER A 139 -3.99 -12.40 20.46
N ILE A 140 -3.72 -11.93 21.68
CA ILE A 140 -3.45 -12.77 22.85
C ILE A 140 -4.51 -12.47 23.90
N VAL A 141 -5.35 -13.46 24.20
CA VAL A 141 -6.30 -13.36 25.32
C VAL A 141 -5.53 -13.41 26.63
N THR A 142 -5.80 -12.46 27.51
CA THR A 142 -5.16 -12.41 28.84
C THR A 142 -5.85 -13.35 29.82
N PHE A 143 -5.40 -13.39 31.06
CA PHE A 143 -6.06 -14.13 32.13
C PHE A 143 -7.50 -13.63 32.43
N TYR A 144 -7.86 -12.42 32.00
CA TYR A 144 -9.24 -11.99 31.88
C TYR A 144 -9.76 -12.32 30.49
N GLU A 145 -10.62 -13.31 30.35
CA GLU A 145 -11.16 -13.78 29.07
C GLU A 145 -11.79 -12.66 28.22
N ALA A 146 -12.28 -11.61 28.89
CA ALA A 146 -12.84 -10.43 28.23
C ALA A 146 -11.78 -9.45 27.68
N LEU A 147 -10.49 -9.63 28.00
CA LEU A 147 -9.41 -8.73 27.62
C LEU A 147 -8.41 -9.43 26.71
N SER A 148 -8.12 -8.86 25.57
CA SER A 148 -7.02 -9.28 24.70
C SER A 148 -6.04 -8.16 24.40
N VAL A 149 -4.79 -8.53 24.17
CA VAL A 149 -3.73 -7.67 23.63
C VAL A 149 -3.60 -7.98 22.14
N ASP A 150 -3.75 -6.97 21.31
CA ASP A 150 -3.63 -7.06 19.86
C ASP A 150 -2.33 -6.39 19.41
N PHE A 151 -1.47 -7.14 18.74
CA PHE A 151 -0.32 -6.64 18.01
C PHE A 151 -0.68 -6.61 16.52
N ASN A 152 -0.50 -5.48 15.85
CA ASN A 152 -0.71 -5.35 14.42
C ASN A 152 0.57 -4.79 13.77
N TYR A 153 0.96 -5.41 12.68
CA TYR A 153 2.03 -4.97 11.79
C TYR A 153 1.51 -4.90 10.37
N THR A 154 1.72 -3.78 9.73
CA THR A 154 1.40 -3.57 8.31
C THR A 154 2.63 -3.00 7.63
N ASN A 155 3.01 -3.58 6.50
CA ASN A 155 4.05 -3.07 5.63
C ASN A 155 3.49 -3.00 4.22
N LYS A 156 3.65 -1.87 3.56
CA LYS A 156 3.25 -1.65 2.17
C LYS A 156 4.46 -1.18 1.39
N TYR A 157 4.70 -1.80 0.26
CA TYR A 157 5.76 -1.46 -0.67
C TYR A 157 5.17 -1.16 -2.04
N ASN A 158 5.67 -0.11 -2.68
CA ASN A 158 5.26 0.31 -4.01
C ASN A 158 6.49 0.41 -4.93
N ALA A 159 6.64 -0.55 -5.82
CA ALA A 159 7.77 -0.63 -6.74
C ALA A 159 7.92 0.58 -7.67
N ARG A 160 6.86 1.36 -7.87
CA ARG A 160 6.91 2.59 -8.69
C ARG A 160 7.86 3.64 -8.11
N TYR A 161 8.11 3.62 -6.80
CA TYR A 161 8.94 4.60 -6.11
C TYR A 161 10.36 4.10 -5.81
N ASP A 162 10.68 2.83 -6.15
CA ASP A 162 11.96 2.18 -5.84
C ASP A 162 13.15 2.87 -6.51
N ASP A 163 12.98 3.32 -7.75
CA ASP A 163 14.04 3.98 -8.52
C ASP A 163 14.26 5.46 -8.14
N GLY A 164 13.49 6.02 -7.22
CA GLY A 164 13.49 7.44 -6.88
C GLY A 164 12.96 8.32 -8.01
N GLY A 165 13.17 9.64 -7.88
CA GLY A 165 12.85 10.60 -8.93
C GLY A 165 11.39 11.06 -9.00
N ILE A 166 10.52 10.56 -8.14
CA ILE A 166 9.15 11.09 -7.96
C ILE A 166 9.14 11.95 -6.70
N ILE A 167 9.23 13.25 -6.88
CA ILE A 167 9.40 14.22 -5.81
C ILE A 167 8.05 14.61 -5.20
N ASN A 168 7.97 14.57 -3.88
CA ASN A 168 6.86 15.11 -3.12
C ASN A 168 6.88 16.65 -3.19
N PRO A 169 5.85 17.28 -3.77
CA PRO A 169 5.84 18.75 -3.94
C PRO A 169 5.75 19.53 -2.62
N ASP A 170 5.30 18.89 -1.54
CA ASP A 170 5.15 19.54 -0.24
C ASP A 170 6.46 19.51 0.58
N THR A 171 7.34 18.55 0.34
CA THR A 171 8.59 18.38 1.09
C THR A 171 9.85 18.56 0.27
N GLY A 172 9.76 18.47 -1.07
CA GLY A 172 10.91 18.48 -1.98
C GLY A 172 11.78 17.22 -1.92
N MET A 173 11.33 16.16 -1.24
CA MET A 173 12.02 14.88 -1.12
C MET A 173 11.34 13.82 -1.96
N ASP A 174 12.05 12.74 -2.30
CA ASP A 174 11.44 11.57 -2.95
C ASP A 174 10.35 10.97 -2.08
N TYR A 175 9.30 10.46 -2.72
CA TYR A 175 8.30 9.66 -2.02
C TYR A 175 8.93 8.36 -1.52
N ALA A 176 8.57 7.95 -0.31
CA ALA A 176 8.98 6.66 0.22
C ALA A 176 8.31 5.52 -0.56
N ASP A 177 9.09 4.52 -0.93
CA ASP A 177 8.62 3.28 -1.54
C ASP A 177 7.92 2.35 -0.54
N THR A 178 8.22 2.51 0.73
CA THR A 178 7.75 1.65 1.83
C THR A 178 7.05 2.47 2.91
N ASP A 179 5.89 1.98 3.36
CA ASP A 179 5.13 2.47 4.51
C ASP A 179 4.96 1.35 5.54
N GLU A 180 5.46 1.56 6.74
CA GLU A 180 5.38 0.61 7.85
C GLU A 180 4.57 1.17 9.00
N ASN A 181 3.67 0.35 9.54
CA ASN A 181 2.91 0.66 10.72
C ASN A 181 2.94 -0.48 11.72
N ILE A 182 3.29 -0.17 12.95
CA ILE A 182 3.25 -1.09 14.10
C ILE A 182 2.33 -0.49 15.15
N SER A 183 1.36 -1.26 15.60
CA SER A 183 0.47 -0.85 16.68
C SER A 183 0.22 -1.96 17.67
N VAL A 184 0.06 -1.58 18.94
CA VAL A 184 -0.36 -2.46 20.02
C VAL A 184 -1.61 -1.86 20.63
N GLY A 185 -2.63 -2.67 20.79
CA GLY A 185 -3.92 -2.26 21.34
C GLY A 185 -4.45 -3.23 22.37
N LEU A 186 -5.45 -2.77 23.13
CA LEU A 186 -6.23 -3.57 24.04
C LEU A 186 -7.66 -3.66 23.51
N SER A 187 -8.21 -4.87 23.46
CA SER A 187 -9.58 -5.12 23.05
C SER A 187 -10.37 -5.72 24.21
N PHE A 188 -11.54 -5.16 24.48
CA PHE A 188 -12.47 -5.68 25.49
C PHE A 188 -13.68 -6.29 24.79
N MET A 189 -14.06 -7.48 25.22
CA MET A 189 -15.28 -8.15 24.80
C MET A 189 -16.32 -8.06 25.93
N PHE A 190 -17.46 -7.43 25.65
CA PHE A 190 -18.58 -7.29 26.59
C PHE A 190 -19.66 -8.29 26.25
#